data_1f323662a46087d42891375b8fc75346
#
_entry.id   1f323662a46087d42891375b8fc75346
#
_cell.length_a   1.000
_cell.length_b   1.000
_cell.length_c   1.000
_cell.angle_alpha   90.00
_cell.angle_beta   90.00
_cell.angle_gamma   90.00
#
_symmetry.space_group_name_H-M   'P 1'
#
loop_
_entity.id
_entity.type
_entity.pdbx_description
1 polymer ?
#
loop_
_entity_poly.entity_id
_entity_poly.type
_entity_poly.pdbx_seq_one_letter_code
_entity_poly.pdbx_strand_id
1 'polypeptide(L)'
;MDIRRLVIYVGLAITSYMLIINWSNDYSSIDSQPVSEQAATQYEDAPMTGESNIAVDGDTPDVSEQPTLSSIDEPAISAAPSGKLIYVETDVLKVAIDPKGGQVSEVRLPKYPKSNDQKDVPFTLLDNSNARTYVAQSGLIGRDGVDKDSGALYSSVSTNYVLEEGEDVLKVVLSTQTDKAQVEKIFTFKRGEYLMDVRYKVRNISQEPWQGVFYAQLKRDNSDDPSKTSSMGMAAYLGAALTTKEERYMKVSFDDLE
;
A
#
# COMPACT_ATOMS: atom_id res chain seq x y z
N MET A 1 17.02 59.00 1.36
CA MET A 1 16.42 57.68 1.21
C MET A 1 15.02 57.83 0.61
N ASP A 2 14.73 57.15 -0.52
CA ASP A 2 13.42 57.28 -1.16
C ASP A 2 12.34 56.62 -0.30
N ILE A 3 11.38 57.36 0.14
CA ILE A 3 10.25 56.91 0.94
C ILE A 3 9.56 55.68 0.30
N ARG A 4 9.49 55.65 -1.01
CA ARG A 4 8.93 54.50 -1.76
C ARG A 4 9.70 53.18 -1.53
N ARG A 5 11.04 53.23 -1.47
CA ARG A 5 11.88 52.08 -1.18
C ARG A 5 11.74 51.62 0.27
N LEU A 6 11.61 52.59 1.20
CA LEU A 6 11.37 52.25 2.61
C LEU A 6 10.05 51.49 2.79
N VAL A 7 8.98 51.94 2.15
CA VAL A 7 7.65 51.31 2.23
C VAL A 7 7.69 49.91 1.66
N ILE A 8 8.42 49.67 0.56
CA ILE A 8 8.58 48.33 -0.04
C ILE A 8 9.32 47.38 0.91
N TYR A 9 10.41 47.82 1.54
CA TYR A 9 11.16 46.99 2.50
C TYR A 9 10.35 46.65 3.74
N VAL A 10 9.59 47.64 4.28
CA VAL A 10 8.69 47.38 5.41
C VAL A 10 7.57 46.40 5.04
N GLY A 11 6.96 46.57 3.86
CA GLY A 11 5.94 45.61 3.37
C GLY A 11 6.50 44.19 3.21
N LEU A 12 7.72 44.06 2.67
CA LEU A 12 8.38 42.78 2.47
C LEU A 12 8.75 42.14 3.82
N ALA A 13 9.18 42.92 4.80
CA ALA A 13 9.47 42.41 6.14
C ALA A 13 8.20 41.91 6.85
N ILE A 14 7.08 42.62 6.73
CA ILE A 14 5.79 42.21 7.32
C ILE A 14 5.29 40.91 6.66
N THR A 15 5.35 40.79 5.35
CA THR A 15 4.91 39.58 4.65
C THR A 15 5.79 38.39 4.98
N SER A 16 7.12 38.57 5.08
CA SER A 16 8.05 37.52 5.50
C SER A 16 7.78 37.07 6.93
N TYR A 17 7.52 37.99 7.83
CA TYR A 17 7.18 37.71 9.23
C TYR A 17 5.86 36.93 9.36
N MET A 18 4.82 37.33 8.61
CA MET A 18 3.56 36.62 8.56
C MET A 18 3.69 35.19 8.01
N LEU A 19 4.55 34.99 6.99
CA LEU A 19 4.85 33.65 6.45
C LEU A 19 5.54 32.78 7.49
N ILE A 20 6.48 33.29 8.25
CA ILE A 20 7.19 32.52 9.30
C ILE A 20 6.21 32.16 10.43
N ILE A 21 5.32 33.06 10.86
CA ILE A 21 4.33 32.72 11.89
C ILE A 21 3.34 31.67 11.41
N ASN A 22 2.84 31.80 10.19
CA ASN A 22 1.90 30.85 9.64
C ASN A 22 2.56 29.45 9.46
N TRP A 23 3.79 29.43 9.01
CA TRP A 23 4.61 28.20 8.95
C TRP A 23 4.79 27.57 10.34
N SER A 24 5.15 28.38 11.33
CA SER A 24 5.31 27.90 12.72
C SER A 24 4.01 27.34 13.29
N ASN A 25 2.86 27.93 13.00
CA ASN A 25 1.55 27.44 13.45
C ASN A 25 1.13 26.14 12.78
N ASP A 26 1.40 25.98 11.49
CA ASP A 26 1.10 24.74 10.76
C ASP A 26 1.94 23.53 11.24
N TYR A 27 3.18 23.78 11.69
CA TYR A 27 4.06 22.72 12.21
C TYR A 27 3.98 22.52 13.72
N SER A 28 3.46 23.49 14.48
CA SER A 28 3.30 23.34 15.94
C SER A 28 2.02 22.59 16.34
N SER A 29 1.09 22.35 15.43
CA SER A 29 -0.13 21.59 15.69
C SER A 29 0.05 20.05 15.66
N ILE A 30 1.27 19.56 15.44
CA ILE A 30 1.58 18.13 15.48
C ILE A 30 1.98 17.65 16.89
N ASP A 31 2.21 18.59 17.83
CA ASP A 31 2.70 18.22 19.18
C ASP A 31 1.79 18.83 20.26
N SER A 32 0.71 18.15 20.58
CA SER A 32 0.02 18.11 21.87
C SER A 32 -1.46 17.73 21.76
N GLN A 33 -1.73 16.47 21.40
CA GLN A 33 -2.85 15.81 22.05
C GLN A 33 -2.28 14.87 23.08
N PRO A 34 -2.65 14.99 24.36
CA PRO A 34 -2.35 13.96 25.32
C PRO A 34 -3.14 12.71 24.91
N VAL A 35 -2.44 11.74 24.37
CA VAL A 35 -2.95 10.38 24.24
C VAL A 35 -3.31 9.96 25.65
N SER A 36 -4.60 9.82 25.94
CA SER A 36 -5.09 9.25 27.17
C SER A 36 -4.42 7.90 27.37
N GLU A 37 -3.71 7.78 28.44
CA GLU A 37 -2.93 6.66 28.95
C GLU A 37 -3.88 5.52 29.37
N GLN A 38 -4.52 4.87 28.39
CA GLN A 38 -5.29 3.64 28.58
C GLN A 38 -5.35 2.85 27.28
N ALA A 39 -4.23 2.26 26.91
CA ALA A 39 -4.00 1.04 26.12
C ALA A 39 -2.51 0.88 25.77
N ALA A 40 -1.62 1.12 26.71
CA ALA A 40 -0.26 0.61 26.61
C ALA A 40 -0.25 -0.82 27.15
N THR A 41 -0.71 -1.77 26.36
CA THR A 41 -0.28 -3.16 26.52
C THR A 41 1.16 -3.23 26.04
N GLN A 42 2.01 -3.55 26.98
CA GLN A 42 3.45 -3.79 26.86
C GLN A 42 3.76 -4.63 25.62
N TYR A 43 4.47 -4.03 24.66
CA TYR A 43 5.31 -4.80 23.75
C TYR A 43 6.62 -5.03 24.48
N GLU A 44 6.75 -6.19 25.09
CA GLU A 44 7.97 -6.67 25.68
C GLU A 44 8.98 -6.91 24.55
N ASP A 45 10.16 -6.35 24.72
CA ASP A 45 11.32 -6.38 23.83
C ASP A 45 11.73 -7.84 23.58
N ALA A 46 11.41 -8.42 22.43
CA ALA A 46 11.94 -9.70 22.02
C ALA A 46 13.30 -9.50 21.35
N PRO A 47 14.37 -10.19 21.80
CA PRO A 47 15.69 -10.02 21.22
C PRO A 47 15.75 -10.57 19.80
N MET A 48 16.11 -9.71 18.85
CA MET A 48 16.47 -10.06 17.49
C MET A 48 17.82 -10.78 17.49
N THR A 49 17.82 -12.09 17.61
CA THR A 49 18.97 -12.94 17.27
C THR A 49 18.46 -14.11 16.44
N GLY A 50 18.58 -14.00 15.15
CA GLY A 50 18.33 -15.07 14.19
C GLY A 50 19.07 -14.75 12.91
N GLU A 51 20.17 -15.44 12.67
CA GLU A 51 20.85 -15.47 11.37
C GLU A 51 19.85 -15.92 10.31
N SER A 52 19.45 -15.02 9.43
CA SER A 52 18.60 -15.33 8.29
C SER A 52 19.43 -16.07 7.24
N ASN A 53 19.27 -17.38 7.18
CA ASN A 53 19.58 -18.11 5.95
C ASN A 53 18.57 -17.68 4.89
N ILE A 54 19.01 -16.82 3.98
CA ILE A 54 18.25 -16.40 2.81
C ILE A 54 18.13 -17.61 1.90
N ALA A 55 17.00 -18.31 1.96
CA ALA A 55 16.61 -19.24 0.91
C ALA A 55 16.17 -18.39 -0.29
N VAL A 56 17.00 -18.37 -1.31
CA VAL A 56 16.74 -17.75 -2.61
C VAL A 56 15.60 -18.52 -3.27
N ASP A 57 14.46 -17.91 -3.37
CA ASP A 57 13.33 -18.12 -4.29
C ASP A 57 11.95 -18.07 -3.60
N GLY A 58 11.61 -16.92 -3.04
CA GLY A 58 10.28 -16.68 -2.48
C GLY A 58 10.00 -15.19 -2.34
N ASP A 59 9.02 -14.71 -3.10
CA ASP A 59 8.54 -13.32 -3.10
C ASP A 59 7.78 -12.95 -1.80
N THR A 60 7.83 -13.80 -0.77
CA THR A 60 7.12 -13.65 0.52
C THR A 60 8.08 -13.68 1.70
N PRO A 61 7.87 -12.84 2.74
CA PRO A 61 8.68 -12.84 3.95
C PRO A 61 8.52 -14.12 4.78
N ASP A 62 9.61 -14.60 5.39
CA ASP A 62 9.60 -15.76 6.29
C ASP A 62 9.25 -15.34 7.72
N VAL A 63 8.41 -16.13 8.42
CA VAL A 63 7.94 -15.81 9.80
C VAL A 63 8.00 -17.04 10.71
N SER A 64 8.70 -16.87 11.79
CA SER A 64 8.75 -17.82 12.90
C SER A 64 7.62 -17.52 13.91
N GLU A 65 6.89 -18.54 14.26
CA GLU A 65 5.68 -18.73 15.08
C GLU A 65 5.13 -17.60 15.97
N GLN A 66 3.78 -17.33 15.85
CA GLN A 66 3.02 -16.46 16.75
C GLN A 66 1.52 -16.86 16.94
N PRO A 67 0.76 -16.23 17.89
CA PRO A 67 -0.36 -16.86 18.60
C PRO A 67 -1.72 -16.88 17.88
N THR A 68 -2.65 -17.67 18.42
CA THR A 68 -3.96 -18.11 17.93
C THR A 68 -5.09 -17.09 18.03
N LEU A 69 -5.96 -17.02 17.03
CA LEU A 69 -7.23 -16.28 17.00
C LEU A 69 -8.46 -17.20 16.80
N SER A 70 -9.57 -16.88 17.47
CA SER A 70 -10.84 -17.64 17.43
C SER A 70 -11.82 -17.12 16.40
N SER A 71 -12.66 -18.00 15.84
CA SER A 71 -13.48 -17.84 14.62
C SER A 71 -14.90 -17.30 14.84
N ILE A 72 -15.49 -16.67 13.78
CA ILE A 72 -16.89 -16.26 13.63
C ILE A 72 -17.44 -16.78 12.29
N ASP A 73 -18.68 -17.27 12.25
CA ASP A 73 -19.32 -18.01 11.15
C ASP A 73 -20.21 -17.16 10.23
N GLU A 74 -20.03 -17.25 8.90
CA GLU A 74 -20.94 -16.78 7.86
C GLU A 74 -20.71 -17.53 6.51
N PRO A 75 -21.71 -17.70 5.61
CA PRO A 75 -21.62 -18.64 4.48
C PRO A 75 -20.72 -18.19 3.32
N ALA A 76 -20.01 -19.13 2.72
CA ALA A 76 -19.04 -18.94 1.65
C ALA A 76 -19.67 -19.03 0.25
N ILE A 77 -19.25 -18.14 -0.66
CA ILE A 77 -19.60 -18.14 -2.09
C ILE A 77 -18.50 -18.92 -2.85
N SER A 78 -18.90 -19.97 -3.57
CA SER A 78 -17.98 -20.81 -4.37
C SER A 78 -17.89 -20.25 -5.79
N ALA A 79 -16.71 -19.75 -6.19
CA ALA A 79 -16.39 -19.39 -7.57
C ALA A 79 -15.22 -20.23 -8.08
N ALA A 80 -15.18 -20.54 -9.39
CA ALA A 80 -14.07 -21.27 -9.99
C ALA A 80 -12.84 -20.39 -10.16
N PRO A 81 -11.62 -20.87 -9.84
CA PRO A 81 -10.40 -20.09 -9.99
C PRO A 81 -10.12 -19.81 -11.47
N SER A 82 -9.93 -18.54 -11.82
CA SER A 82 -9.50 -18.12 -13.15
C SER A 82 -8.16 -17.39 -13.04
N GLY A 83 -7.15 -17.83 -13.82
CA GLY A 83 -5.85 -17.17 -13.89
C GLY A 83 -5.86 -15.84 -14.64
N LYS A 84 -7.03 -15.25 -14.93
CA LYS A 84 -7.18 -13.98 -15.62
C LYS A 84 -7.20 -12.83 -14.62
N LEU A 85 -6.57 -11.70 -14.98
CA LEU A 85 -6.62 -10.48 -14.18
C LEU A 85 -8.07 -10.04 -13.93
N ILE A 86 -8.28 -9.51 -12.73
CA ILE A 86 -9.55 -8.94 -12.30
C ILE A 86 -9.44 -7.43 -12.43
N TYR A 87 -10.30 -6.83 -13.22
CA TYR A 87 -10.33 -5.40 -13.48
C TYR A 87 -11.41 -4.73 -12.63
N VAL A 88 -11.02 -3.63 -12.01
CA VAL A 88 -11.91 -2.81 -11.18
C VAL A 88 -11.85 -1.38 -11.69
N GLU A 89 -13.01 -0.79 -11.97
CA GLU A 89 -13.14 0.58 -12.43
C GLU A 89 -14.03 1.38 -11.49
N THR A 90 -13.50 2.50 -11.00
CA THR A 90 -14.24 3.52 -10.26
C THR A 90 -14.16 4.84 -10.97
N ASP A 91 -14.78 5.87 -10.43
CA ASP A 91 -14.71 7.25 -10.97
C ASP A 91 -13.31 7.87 -10.92
N VAL A 92 -12.38 7.33 -10.10
CA VAL A 92 -11.02 7.87 -9.90
C VAL A 92 -9.90 6.85 -10.09
N LEU A 93 -10.22 5.53 -10.11
CA LEU A 93 -9.24 4.45 -10.17
C LEU A 93 -9.61 3.44 -11.25
N LYS A 94 -8.59 2.94 -11.98
CA LYS A 94 -8.64 1.68 -12.75
C LYS A 94 -7.56 0.76 -12.19
N VAL A 95 -7.98 -0.40 -11.69
CA VAL A 95 -7.12 -1.33 -10.97
C VAL A 95 -7.15 -2.69 -11.64
N ALA A 96 -5.98 -3.33 -11.78
CA ALA A 96 -5.90 -4.73 -12.14
C ALA A 96 -5.34 -5.52 -10.95
N ILE A 97 -6.06 -6.58 -10.57
CA ILE A 97 -5.69 -7.48 -9.49
C ILE A 97 -5.34 -8.84 -10.11
N ASP A 98 -4.15 -9.34 -9.81
CA ASP A 98 -3.75 -10.69 -10.18
C ASP A 98 -4.36 -11.67 -9.17
N PRO A 99 -5.14 -12.66 -9.60
CA PRO A 99 -5.67 -13.68 -8.69
C PRO A 99 -4.58 -14.52 -8.01
N LYS A 100 -3.35 -14.55 -8.54
CA LYS A 100 -2.22 -15.17 -7.86
C LYS A 100 -1.74 -14.25 -6.72
N GLY A 101 -1.95 -14.67 -5.48
CA GLY A 101 -1.71 -13.88 -4.28
C GLY A 101 -2.67 -12.70 -4.09
N GLY A 102 -3.60 -12.45 -5.03
CA GLY A 102 -4.47 -11.29 -4.99
C GLY A 102 -3.70 -9.97 -4.96
N GLN A 103 -2.58 -9.88 -5.66
CA GLN A 103 -1.75 -8.67 -5.69
C GLN A 103 -2.35 -7.60 -6.60
N VAL A 104 -2.17 -6.33 -6.23
CA VAL A 104 -2.52 -5.21 -7.10
C VAL A 104 -1.38 -5.01 -8.08
N SER A 105 -1.60 -5.44 -9.33
CA SER A 105 -0.59 -5.46 -10.39
C SER A 105 -0.56 -4.18 -11.22
N GLU A 106 -1.69 -3.46 -11.31
CA GLU A 106 -1.76 -2.19 -12.04
C GLU A 106 -2.73 -1.24 -11.36
N VAL A 107 -2.35 0.03 -11.28
CA VAL A 107 -3.24 1.13 -10.86
C VAL A 107 -3.06 2.30 -11.80
N ARG A 108 -4.14 2.71 -12.47
CA ARG A 108 -4.19 3.93 -13.29
C ARG A 108 -5.09 4.97 -12.65
N LEU A 109 -4.70 6.22 -12.81
CA LEU A 109 -5.40 7.38 -12.28
C LEU A 109 -6.05 8.18 -13.43
N PRO A 110 -7.32 7.91 -13.79
CA PRO A 110 -7.97 8.55 -14.97
C PRO A 110 -8.01 10.08 -14.91
N LYS A 111 -8.09 10.65 -13.70
CA LYS A 111 -8.13 12.10 -13.51
C LYS A 111 -6.75 12.79 -13.56
N TYR A 112 -5.67 12.02 -13.63
CA TYR A 112 -4.31 12.53 -13.72
C TYR A 112 -3.68 12.12 -15.05
N PRO A 113 -3.26 13.05 -15.90
CA PRO A 113 -2.57 12.73 -17.13
C PRO A 113 -1.14 12.24 -16.86
N LYS A 114 -0.64 11.41 -17.75
CA LYS A 114 0.75 10.90 -17.71
C LYS A 114 1.78 12.04 -17.79
N SER A 115 1.51 13.04 -18.65
CA SER A 115 2.33 14.23 -18.82
C SER A 115 1.50 15.38 -19.41
N ASN A 116 2.06 16.60 -19.42
CA ASN A 116 1.43 17.77 -20.05
C ASN A 116 1.18 17.58 -21.55
N ASP A 117 2.00 16.77 -22.22
CA ASP A 117 1.91 16.49 -23.67
C ASP A 117 1.01 15.28 -23.97
N GLN A 118 0.70 14.46 -22.96
CA GLN A 118 -0.12 13.24 -23.10
C GLN A 118 -1.34 13.30 -22.16
N LYS A 119 -2.18 14.29 -22.35
CA LYS A 119 -3.33 14.57 -21.46
C LYS A 119 -4.40 13.47 -21.48
N ASP A 120 -4.52 12.73 -22.58
CA ASP A 120 -5.52 11.67 -22.76
C ASP A 120 -5.03 10.30 -22.22
N VAL A 121 -3.76 10.21 -21.81
CA VAL A 121 -3.18 8.98 -21.25
C VAL A 121 -3.18 9.10 -19.73
N PRO A 122 -3.88 8.22 -19.00
CA PRO A 122 -3.87 8.21 -17.54
C PRO A 122 -2.49 7.94 -16.96
N PHE A 123 -2.18 8.56 -15.83
CA PHE A 123 -0.98 8.24 -15.07
C PHE A 123 -1.08 6.83 -14.50
N THR A 124 -0.05 6.01 -14.73
CA THR A 124 0.07 4.66 -14.19
C THR A 124 0.93 4.70 -12.93
N LEU A 125 0.28 4.50 -11.78
CA LEU A 125 0.94 4.51 -10.46
C LEU A 125 1.65 3.18 -10.20
N LEU A 126 0.93 2.07 -10.30
CA LEU A 126 1.48 0.71 -10.20
C LEU A 126 1.43 0.06 -11.59
N ASP A 127 2.45 -0.72 -11.89
CA ASP A 127 2.63 -1.36 -13.19
C ASP A 127 3.38 -2.69 -13.03
N ASN A 128 2.92 -3.72 -13.71
CA ASN A 128 3.58 -5.01 -13.80
C ASN A 128 3.74 -5.41 -15.27
N SER A 129 4.47 -4.59 -15.99
CA SER A 129 4.82 -4.83 -17.40
C SER A 129 6.25 -5.34 -17.55
N ASN A 130 6.62 -5.75 -18.76
CA ASN A 130 8.00 -6.14 -19.08
C ASN A 130 9.01 -4.99 -18.91
N ALA A 131 8.54 -3.75 -18.85
CA ALA A 131 9.38 -2.56 -18.73
C ALA A 131 9.52 -2.07 -17.30
N ARG A 132 8.60 -2.47 -16.41
CA ARG A 132 8.58 -1.98 -15.02
C ARG A 132 7.81 -2.95 -14.14
N THR A 133 8.38 -3.26 -12.99
CA THR A 133 7.66 -3.92 -11.89
C THR A 133 7.49 -2.93 -10.74
N TYR A 134 6.25 -2.55 -10.45
CA TYR A 134 5.90 -1.82 -9.24
C TYR A 134 4.49 -2.25 -8.81
N VAL A 135 4.41 -3.12 -7.82
CA VAL A 135 3.16 -3.79 -7.41
C VAL A 135 2.96 -3.68 -5.90
N ALA A 136 1.71 -3.76 -5.47
CA ALA A 136 1.36 -3.86 -4.07
C ALA A 136 0.90 -5.29 -3.75
N GLN A 137 1.59 -5.91 -2.80
CA GLN A 137 1.35 -7.28 -2.37
C GLN A 137 0.90 -7.29 -0.93
N SER A 138 0.03 -8.21 -0.60
CA SER A 138 -0.34 -8.54 0.77
C SER A 138 -0.84 -9.97 0.83
N GLY A 139 -0.66 -10.63 1.97
CA GLY A 139 -1.03 -12.02 2.11
C GLY A 139 -1.06 -12.49 3.55
N LEU A 140 -1.42 -13.76 3.70
CA LEU A 140 -1.39 -14.50 4.95
C LEU A 140 -0.32 -15.58 4.84
N ILE A 141 0.75 -15.43 5.61
CA ILE A 141 1.93 -16.31 5.66
C ILE A 141 2.04 -16.99 7.03
N GLY A 142 3.08 -17.76 7.25
CA GLY A 142 3.26 -18.55 8.46
C GLY A 142 2.73 -19.99 8.31
N ARG A 143 2.60 -20.71 9.42
CA ARG A 143 2.35 -22.15 9.43
C ARG A 143 1.12 -22.59 8.59
N ASP A 144 0.00 -21.90 8.74
CA ASP A 144 -1.27 -22.21 8.07
C ASP A 144 -1.66 -21.11 7.07
N GLY A 145 -0.74 -20.16 6.79
CA GLY A 145 -0.96 -19.07 5.83
C GLY A 145 -1.13 -19.60 4.40
N VAL A 146 -2.11 -19.06 3.68
CA VAL A 146 -2.46 -19.51 2.32
C VAL A 146 -1.47 -19.00 1.27
N ASP A 147 -0.76 -17.90 1.56
CA ASP A 147 0.14 -17.22 0.63
C ASP A 147 1.63 -17.54 0.86
N LYS A 148 1.95 -18.56 1.67
CA LYS A 148 3.32 -18.90 2.07
C LYS A 148 4.24 -19.31 0.91
N ASP A 149 3.70 -19.97 -0.13
CA ASP A 149 4.48 -20.50 -1.24
C ASP A 149 4.13 -19.75 -2.54
N SER A 150 4.74 -18.56 -2.77
CA SER A 150 4.53 -17.74 -3.96
C SER A 150 3.08 -17.27 -4.23
N GLY A 151 2.23 -17.21 -3.20
CA GLY A 151 0.85 -16.73 -3.25
C GLY A 151 -0.17 -17.79 -3.69
N ALA A 152 -1.29 -17.84 -2.98
CA ALA A 152 -2.42 -18.69 -3.33
C ALA A 152 -3.10 -18.22 -4.63
N LEU A 153 -3.73 -19.16 -5.34
CA LEU A 153 -4.64 -18.80 -6.42
C LEU A 153 -6.02 -18.50 -5.85
N TYR A 154 -6.44 -17.27 -5.95
CA TYR A 154 -7.77 -16.83 -5.55
C TYR A 154 -8.75 -16.93 -6.71
N SER A 155 -10.01 -17.18 -6.40
CA SER A 155 -11.14 -17.13 -7.32
C SER A 155 -11.99 -15.89 -7.04
N SER A 156 -12.67 -15.38 -8.07
CA SER A 156 -13.61 -14.27 -7.97
C SER A 156 -14.88 -14.58 -8.74
N VAL A 157 -16.01 -14.00 -8.34
CA VAL A 157 -17.30 -14.18 -9.01
C VAL A 157 -17.30 -13.55 -10.40
N SER A 158 -16.53 -12.47 -10.60
CA SER A 158 -16.38 -11.78 -11.88
C SER A 158 -14.92 -11.41 -12.12
N THR A 159 -14.57 -11.18 -13.37
CA THR A 159 -13.29 -10.60 -13.76
C THR A 159 -13.38 -9.09 -14.04
N ASN A 160 -14.58 -8.51 -14.02
CA ASN A 160 -14.79 -7.09 -14.25
C ASN A 160 -15.77 -6.55 -13.20
N TYR A 161 -15.36 -5.50 -12.53
CA TYR A 161 -16.13 -4.79 -11.53
C TYR A 161 -16.14 -3.30 -11.85
N VAL A 162 -17.32 -2.70 -11.85
CA VAL A 162 -17.50 -1.26 -12.11
C VAL A 162 -18.30 -0.68 -10.95
N LEU A 163 -17.88 0.48 -10.46
CA LEU A 163 -18.66 1.25 -9.48
C LEU A 163 -19.79 1.97 -10.23
N GLU A 164 -20.99 1.39 -10.17
CA GLU A 164 -22.16 1.86 -10.88
C GLU A 164 -22.59 3.26 -10.44
N GLU A 165 -23.30 3.98 -11.32
CA GLU A 165 -23.81 5.31 -10.98
C GLU A 165 -24.84 5.21 -9.85
N GLY A 166 -24.65 6.02 -8.79
CA GLY A 166 -25.51 5.98 -7.60
C GLY A 166 -25.00 5.07 -6.47
N GLU A 167 -23.96 4.26 -6.72
CA GLU A 167 -23.29 3.49 -5.67
C GLU A 167 -22.09 4.24 -5.11
N ASP A 168 -21.92 4.25 -3.80
CA ASP A 168 -20.78 4.91 -3.13
C ASP A 168 -19.64 3.95 -2.81
N VAL A 169 -19.89 2.64 -2.81
CA VAL A 169 -18.92 1.62 -2.37
C VAL A 169 -18.98 0.42 -3.29
N LEU A 170 -17.82 0.02 -3.80
CA LEU A 170 -17.62 -1.23 -4.55
C LEU A 170 -16.77 -2.19 -3.73
N LYS A 171 -17.22 -3.44 -3.58
CA LYS A 171 -16.46 -4.50 -2.93
C LYS A 171 -16.12 -5.60 -3.93
N VAL A 172 -14.86 -5.97 -3.95
CA VAL A 172 -14.35 -7.10 -4.75
C VAL A 172 -13.85 -8.15 -3.79
N VAL A 173 -14.44 -9.35 -3.85
CA VAL A 173 -14.12 -10.46 -2.96
C VAL A 173 -13.40 -11.53 -3.76
N LEU A 174 -12.19 -11.85 -3.32
CA LEU A 174 -11.39 -12.96 -3.81
C LEU A 174 -11.38 -14.05 -2.75
N SER A 175 -11.61 -15.30 -3.15
CA SER A 175 -11.72 -16.42 -2.23
C SER A 175 -10.74 -17.53 -2.59
N THR A 176 -10.14 -18.14 -1.57
CA THR A 176 -9.33 -19.36 -1.71
C THR A 176 -9.64 -20.30 -0.54
N GLN A 177 -9.33 -21.56 -0.71
CA GLN A 177 -9.56 -22.56 0.33
C GLN A 177 -8.39 -23.55 0.39
N THR A 178 -7.97 -23.86 1.60
CA THR A 178 -7.05 -24.95 1.93
C THR A 178 -7.79 -26.04 2.67
N ASP A 179 -7.09 -27.08 3.08
CA ASP A 179 -7.60 -28.13 3.96
C ASP A 179 -7.98 -27.62 5.37
N LYS A 180 -7.40 -26.48 5.80
CA LYS A 180 -7.58 -25.93 7.14
C LYS A 180 -8.46 -24.70 7.19
N ALA A 181 -8.48 -23.89 6.14
CA ALA A 181 -9.17 -22.60 6.18
C ALA A 181 -9.79 -22.21 4.83
N GLN A 182 -10.90 -21.51 4.90
CA GLN A 182 -11.41 -20.66 3.81
C GLN A 182 -10.97 -19.24 4.07
N VAL A 183 -10.43 -18.58 3.04
CA VAL A 183 -9.92 -17.22 3.13
C VAL A 183 -10.57 -16.35 2.07
N GLU A 184 -11.12 -15.22 2.50
CA GLU A 184 -11.60 -14.16 1.63
C GLU A 184 -10.66 -12.95 1.76
N LYS A 185 -10.17 -12.46 0.63
CA LYS A 185 -9.45 -11.19 0.49
C LYS A 185 -10.41 -10.18 -0.11
N ILE A 186 -10.73 -9.13 0.63
CA ILE A 186 -11.80 -8.18 0.31
C ILE A 186 -11.17 -6.82 0.03
N PHE A 187 -11.33 -6.35 -1.20
CA PHE A 187 -10.96 -5.00 -1.59
C PHE A 187 -12.20 -4.12 -1.55
N THR A 188 -12.09 -2.96 -0.91
CA THR A 188 -13.16 -1.98 -0.82
C THR A 188 -12.71 -0.66 -1.43
N PHE A 189 -13.47 -0.20 -2.39
CA PHE A 189 -13.29 1.06 -3.11
C PHE A 189 -14.46 1.98 -2.77
N LYS A 190 -14.19 3.27 -2.61
CA LYS A 190 -15.23 4.27 -2.39
C LYS A 190 -15.18 5.35 -3.47
N ARG A 191 -16.34 5.86 -3.83
CA ARG A 191 -16.49 6.92 -4.82
C ARG A 191 -15.67 8.15 -4.42
N GLY A 192 -14.91 8.69 -5.35
CA GLY A 192 -14.06 9.86 -5.17
C GLY A 192 -12.80 9.64 -4.34
N GLU A 193 -12.59 8.44 -3.76
CA GLU A 193 -11.43 8.13 -2.94
C GLU A 193 -10.36 7.36 -3.72
N TYR A 194 -9.09 7.71 -3.50
CA TYR A 194 -7.93 6.99 -4.03
C TYR A 194 -7.41 5.92 -3.05
N LEU A 195 -7.97 5.87 -1.85
CA LEU A 195 -7.67 4.85 -0.85
C LEU A 195 -8.41 3.56 -1.19
N MET A 196 -7.69 2.46 -1.21
CA MET A 196 -8.20 1.10 -1.33
C MET A 196 -8.00 0.37 -0.01
N ASP A 197 -9.08 -0.04 0.63
CA ASP A 197 -9.04 -0.85 1.85
C ASP A 197 -8.93 -2.33 1.48
N VAL A 198 -8.02 -3.06 2.14
CA VAL A 198 -7.82 -4.50 1.92
C VAL A 198 -7.97 -5.23 3.25
N ARG A 199 -8.93 -6.16 3.31
CA ARG A 199 -9.22 -6.96 4.50
C ARG A 199 -9.18 -8.44 4.20
N TYR A 200 -8.83 -9.22 5.20
CA TYR A 200 -8.89 -10.67 5.17
C TYR A 200 -9.95 -11.18 6.15
N LYS A 201 -10.74 -12.14 5.67
CA LYS A 201 -11.65 -12.92 6.50
C LYS A 201 -11.21 -14.37 6.43
N VAL A 202 -10.80 -14.93 7.56
CA VAL A 202 -10.34 -16.31 7.67
C VAL A 202 -11.38 -17.11 8.44
N ARG A 203 -11.88 -18.19 7.82
CA ARG A 203 -12.75 -19.16 8.46
C ARG A 203 -11.97 -20.46 8.64
N ASN A 204 -11.65 -20.78 9.88
CA ASN A 204 -11.06 -22.08 10.20
C ASN A 204 -12.09 -23.20 10.00
N ILE A 205 -11.77 -24.16 9.14
CA ILE A 205 -12.60 -25.35 8.84
C ILE A 205 -12.00 -26.64 9.41
N SER A 206 -10.85 -26.54 10.08
CA SER A 206 -10.20 -27.65 10.76
C SER A 206 -10.59 -27.73 12.23
N GLN A 207 -10.19 -28.81 12.90
CA GLN A 207 -10.37 -28.98 14.36
C GLN A 207 -9.21 -28.38 15.16
N GLU A 208 -8.14 -27.94 14.50
CA GLU A 208 -6.95 -27.35 15.13
C GLU A 208 -7.00 -25.83 15.03
N PRO A 209 -6.36 -25.11 15.96
CA PRO A 209 -6.20 -23.67 15.85
C PRO A 209 -5.43 -23.28 14.58
N TRP A 210 -5.98 -22.35 13.80
CA TRP A 210 -5.31 -21.79 12.62
C TRP A 210 -4.29 -20.74 13.06
N GLN A 211 -3.09 -20.77 12.46
CA GLN A 211 -2.01 -19.82 12.73
C GLN A 211 -1.48 -19.22 11.45
N GLY A 212 -1.56 -17.91 11.33
CA GLY A 212 -1.00 -17.16 10.21
C GLY A 212 -0.70 -15.72 10.60
N VAL A 213 0.12 -15.08 9.78
CA VAL A 213 0.56 -13.68 9.95
C VAL A 213 0.20 -12.92 8.69
N PHE A 214 -0.36 -11.74 8.87
CA PHE A 214 -0.59 -10.79 7.77
C PHE A 214 0.71 -10.08 7.41
N TYR A 215 0.99 -9.95 6.10
CA TYR A 215 2.01 -9.05 5.58
C TYR A 215 1.46 -8.14 4.51
N ALA A 216 2.08 -6.99 4.33
CA ALA A 216 1.87 -6.10 3.20
C ALA A 216 3.20 -5.48 2.78
N GLN A 217 3.42 -5.38 1.47
CA GLN A 217 4.64 -4.81 0.92
C GLN A 217 4.39 -4.12 -0.42
N LEU A 218 5.28 -3.19 -0.76
CA LEU A 218 5.44 -2.67 -2.12
C LEU A 218 6.70 -3.31 -2.69
N LYS A 219 6.56 -3.95 -3.85
CA LYS A 219 7.69 -4.51 -4.60
C LYS A 219 7.90 -3.67 -5.85
N ARG A 220 9.14 -3.24 -6.08
CA ARG A 220 9.51 -2.58 -7.33
C ARG A 220 10.91 -3.00 -7.77
N ASP A 221 11.14 -2.89 -9.09
CA ASP A 221 12.45 -2.97 -9.69
C ASP A 221 13.16 -1.59 -9.66
N ASN A 222 14.37 -1.52 -10.21
CA ASN A 222 15.17 -0.30 -10.32
C ASN A 222 14.80 0.56 -11.56
N SER A 223 13.69 0.28 -12.22
CA SER A 223 13.22 1.04 -13.39
C SER A 223 13.01 2.52 -13.07
N ASP A 224 13.20 3.36 -14.08
CA ASP A 224 13.02 4.81 -13.96
C ASP A 224 11.60 5.20 -13.53
N ASP A 225 11.49 6.33 -12.84
CA ASP A 225 10.20 6.90 -12.47
C ASP A 225 9.49 7.48 -13.71
N PRO A 226 8.24 7.07 -14.01
CA PRO A 226 7.50 7.59 -15.17
C PRO A 226 7.14 9.09 -15.05
N SER A 227 7.21 9.66 -13.84
CA SER A 227 7.01 11.09 -13.60
C SER A 227 8.26 11.93 -13.78
N LYS A 228 9.39 11.33 -14.19
CA LYS A 228 10.69 12.00 -14.37
C LYS A 228 10.60 13.04 -15.50
N THR A 229 10.15 14.22 -15.17
CA THR A 229 10.24 15.38 -16.06
C THR A 229 11.65 15.97 -15.98
N SER A 230 12.36 15.97 -17.09
CA SER A 230 13.74 16.50 -17.21
C SER A 230 13.81 18.03 -17.20
N SER A 231 12.93 18.72 -16.54
CA SER A 231 12.87 20.18 -16.50
C SER A 231 13.20 20.68 -15.12
N MET A 232 14.40 21.20 -14.93
CA MET A 232 14.81 22.18 -13.90
C MET A 232 14.19 22.05 -12.49
N GLY A 233 13.58 20.91 -12.20
CA GLY A 233 12.95 20.55 -10.92
C GLY A 233 13.80 19.52 -10.17
N MET A 234 13.65 19.45 -8.89
CA MET A 234 14.24 18.42 -8.06
C MET A 234 13.66 17.06 -8.48
N ALA A 235 14.50 16.18 -9.03
CA ALA A 235 14.10 14.81 -9.31
C ALA A 235 13.69 14.12 -8.02
N ALA A 236 12.58 13.36 -8.07
CA ALA A 236 12.20 12.50 -6.96
C ALA A 236 13.33 11.50 -6.68
N TYR A 237 13.60 11.23 -5.40
CA TYR A 237 14.59 10.25 -5.02
C TYR A 237 14.09 8.84 -5.40
N LEU A 238 14.93 8.11 -6.13
CA LEU A 238 14.70 6.71 -6.48
C LEU A 238 15.48 5.83 -5.51
N GLY A 239 14.80 5.11 -4.65
CA GLY A 239 15.40 4.26 -3.64
C GLY A 239 14.45 4.04 -2.46
N ALA A 240 14.91 3.33 -1.46
CA ALA A 240 14.22 3.16 -0.19
C ALA A 240 14.56 4.31 0.77
N ALA A 241 13.62 4.69 1.60
CA ALA A 241 13.83 5.58 2.72
C ALA A 241 13.46 4.85 4.00
N LEU A 242 14.40 4.80 4.93
CA LEU A 242 14.26 4.08 6.20
C LEU A 242 14.29 5.07 7.37
N THR A 243 13.55 4.75 8.42
CA THR A 243 13.68 5.39 9.73
C THR A 243 14.06 4.34 10.75
N THR A 244 15.22 4.52 11.37
CA THR A 244 15.70 3.67 12.46
C THR A 244 15.72 4.46 13.78
N LYS A 245 16.06 3.78 14.88
CA LYS A 245 16.24 4.45 16.18
C LYS A 245 17.43 5.42 16.17
N GLU A 246 18.46 5.08 15.39
CA GLU A 246 19.72 5.83 15.28
C GLU A 246 19.62 6.95 14.25
N GLU A 247 18.88 6.73 13.16
CA GLU A 247 18.80 7.64 12.05
C GLU A 247 17.35 7.82 11.58
N ARG A 248 16.83 9.06 11.67
CA ARG A 248 15.44 9.37 11.37
C ARG A 248 15.08 9.30 9.89
N TYR A 249 16.06 9.47 9.02
CA TYR A 249 15.85 9.46 7.57
C TYR A 249 17.12 9.03 6.86
N MET A 250 17.21 7.75 6.58
CA MET A 250 18.29 7.16 5.79
C MET A 250 17.79 6.86 4.39
N LYS A 251 18.50 7.34 3.39
CA LYS A 251 18.27 7.02 1.98
C LYS A 251 19.15 5.85 1.60
N VAL A 252 18.55 4.83 0.99
CA VAL A 252 19.25 3.67 0.43
C VAL A 252 18.96 3.65 -1.05
N SER A 253 19.97 3.88 -1.90
CA SER A 253 19.80 3.83 -3.34
C SER A 253 19.63 2.38 -3.81
N PHE A 254 19.07 2.18 -5.01
CA PHE A 254 18.97 0.83 -5.56
C PHE A 254 20.36 0.21 -5.82
N ASP A 255 21.34 1.03 -6.15
CA ASP A 255 22.73 0.58 -6.35
C ASP A 255 23.39 0.06 -5.05
N ASP A 256 22.90 0.51 -3.88
CA ASP A 256 23.37 0.04 -2.58
C ASP A 256 22.69 -1.28 -2.13
N LEU A 257 21.71 -1.75 -2.89
CA LEU A 257 20.92 -2.97 -2.60
C LEU A 257 21.31 -4.18 -3.46
N GLU A 258 22.24 -4.01 -4.41
CA GLU A 258 22.74 -5.08 -5.30
C GLU A 258 23.89 -5.91 -4.69
#